data_880ad268657b8483d4b853c16b30257f
#
_entry.id   880ad268657b8483d4b853c16b30257f
#
_cell.length_a   1.000
_cell.length_b   1.000
_cell.length_c   1.000
_cell.angle_alpha   90.00
_cell.angle_beta   90.00
_cell.angle_gamma   90.00
#
_symmetry.space_group_name_H-M   'P 1'
#
loop_
_entity.id
_entity.type
_entity.pdbx_description
1 polymer ?
#
loop_
_entity_poly.entity_id
_entity_poly.type
_entity_poly.pdbx_seq_one_letter_code
_entity_poly.pdbx_strand_id
1 'polypeptide(L)'
;MSTADGSKITNVKININNLYKEEAFTDLTYATIRRLTPVKVDGSIDESREAIFAGMTQLMSPNGPIPISCVMEGAKNLVDAAEKFPAAIEKAVQEMIAEAKEMERQEASRIVLPGQ
;
A
#
# COMPACT_ATOMS: atom_id res chain seq x y z
N MET A 1 11.24 7.11 29.89
CA MET A 1 10.51 6.48 28.83
C MET A 1 9.02 6.38 29.19
N SER A 2 8.21 6.55 28.21
CA SER A 2 6.78 6.55 28.47
C SER A 2 6.27 5.14 28.72
N THR A 3 5.75 4.89 29.91
CA THR A 3 5.18 3.59 30.21
C THR A 3 3.89 3.37 29.44
N ALA A 4 3.19 4.47 29.13
CA ALA A 4 1.97 4.34 28.34
C ALA A 4 2.25 3.77 26.96
N ASP A 5 3.34 4.24 26.35
CA ASP A 5 3.70 3.73 25.03
C ASP A 5 4.12 2.27 25.10
N GLY A 6 4.87 1.91 26.14
CA GLY A 6 5.25 0.52 26.33
C GLY A 6 4.03 -0.35 26.55
N SER A 7 3.06 0.16 27.29
CA SER A 7 1.84 -0.59 27.53
C SER A 7 1.08 -0.84 26.23
N LYS A 8 0.99 0.18 25.36
CA LYS A 8 0.31 0.00 24.08
C LYS A 8 1.02 -1.02 23.23
N ILE A 9 2.34 -0.99 23.20
CA ILE A 9 3.12 -1.94 22.41
C ILE A 9 2.87 -3.36 22.88
N THR A 10 2.81 -3.54 24.20
CA THR A 10 2.62 -4.88 24.74
C THR A 10 1.21 -5.42 24.54
N ASN A 11 0.26 -4.55 24.15
CA ASN A 11 -1.12 -4.97 23.91
C ASN A 11 -1.39 -5.28 22.46
N VAL A 12 -0.37 -5.28 21.64
CA VAL A 12 -0.55 -5.62 20.22
C VAL A 12 -0.87 -7.10 20.09
N LYS A 13 -1.89 -7.39 19.32
CA LYS A 13 -2.33 -8.76 19.08
C LYS A 13 -2.51 -8.98 17.60
N ILE A 14 -2.29 -10.23 17.19
CA ILE A 14 -2.50 -10.62 15.80
C ILE A 14 -3.97 -10.96 15.62
N ASN A 15 -4.56 -10.44 14.54
CA ASN A 15 -5.92 -10.82 14.18
C ASN A 15 -5.88 -12.17 13.48
N ILE A 16 -6.05 -13.23 14.23
CA ILE A 16 -5.90 -14.58 13.71
C ILE A 16 -7.00 -14.95 12.73
N ASN A 17 -8.06 -14.16 12.66
CA ASN A 17 -9.14 -14.41 11.71
C ASN A 17 -8.92 -13.72 10.39
N ASN A 18 -7.78 -13.04 10.24
CA ASN A 18 -7.49 -12.30 9.01
C ASN A 18 -6.03 -12.48 8.60
N LEU A 19 -5.57 -13.70 8.66
CA LEU A 19 -4.17 -14.00 8.36
C LEU A 19 -3.96 -14.20 6.87
N TYR A 20 -2.79 -13.77 6.41
CA TYR A 20 -2.36 -13.94 5.03
C TYR A 20 -0.93 -14.42 5.00
N LYS A 21 -0.64 -15.30 4.04
CA LYS A 21 0.74 -15.66 3.73
C LYS A 21 1.24 -14.68 2.69
N GLU A 22 2.37 -14.08 2.95
CA GLU A 22 2.89 -13.01 2.10
C GLU A 22 4.08 -13.50 1.31
N GLU A 23 4.05 -13.32 -0.01
CA GLU A 23 5.14 -13.67 -0.89
C GLU A 23 5.48 -12.46 -1.75
N ALA A 24 6.78 -12.20 -1.92
CA ALA A 24 7.23 -11.06 -2.69
C ALA A 24 7.96 -11.54 -3.94
N PHE A 25 7.64 -10.92 -5.07
CA PHE A 25 8.24 -11.23 -6.36
C PHE A 25 8.80 -9.94 -6.94
N THR A 26 10.08 -9.95 -7.27
CA THR A 26 10.74 -8.76 -7.80
C THR A 26 11.48 -9.10 -9.08
N ASP A 27 11.55 -8.14 -9.99
CA ASP A 27 12.33 -8.29 -11.20
C ASP A 27 13.74 -7.72 -11.03
N LEU A 28 14.08 -7.34 -9.80
CA LEU A 28 15.38 -6.80 -9.43
C LEU A 28 15.69 -5.47 -10.11
N THR A 29 14.67 -4.81 -10.65
CA THR A 29 14.83 -3.47 -11.21
C THR A 29 14.00 -2.48 -10.41
N TYR A 30 12.74 -2.30 -10.77
CA TYR A 30 11.94 -1.25 -10.15
C TYR A 30 10.70 -1.75 -9.47
N ALA A 31 10.22 -2.94 -9.81
CA ALA A 31 8.89 -3.37 -9.43
C ALA A 31 8.94 -4.58 -8.52
N THR A 32 8.03 -4.58 -7.56
CA THR A 32 7.82 -5.73 -6.68
C THR A 32 6.32 -5.98 -6.61
N ILE A 33 5.95 -7.25 -6.72
CA ILE A 33 4.55 -7.66 -6.52
C ILE A 33 4.51 -8.54 -5.31
N ARG A 34 3.59 -8.25 -4.40
CA ARG A 34 3.35 -9.10 -3.24
C ARG A 34 2.05 -9.82 -3.40
N ARG A 35 2.10 -11.13 -3.18
CA ARG A 35 0.90 -11.95 -3.18
C ARG A 35 0.52 -12.27 -1.74
N LEU A 36 -0.67 -11.87 -1.36
CA LEU A 36 -1.20 -12.09 -0.03
C LEU A 36 -2.25 -13.19 -0.14
N THR A 37 -1.88 -14.39 0.28
CA THR A 37 -2.76 -15.55 0.18
C THR A 37 -3.45 -15.75 1.51
N PRO A 38 -4.78 -15.72 1.56
CA PRO A 38 -5.48 -15.92 2.83
C PRO A 38 -5.20 -17.31 3.40
N VAL A 39 -4.99 -17.37 4.70
CA VAL A 39 -4.75 -18.65 5.37
C VAL A 39 -5.63 -18.73 6.60
N LYS A 40 -5.87 -19.97 7.01
CA LYS A 40 -6.60 -20.26 8.23
C LYS A 40 -5.67 -20.11 9.43
N VAL A 41 -6.25 -20.26 10.61
CA VAL A 41 -5.50 -20.10 11.85
C VAL A 41 -4.28 -21.04 11.90
N ASP A 42 -4.42 -22.22 11.30
CA ASP A 42 -3.33 -23.21 11.30
C ASP A 42 -2.35 -23.00 10.14
N GLY A 43 -2.55 -21.95 9.33
CA GLY A 43 -1.64 -21.66 8.24
C GLY A 43 -1.99 -22.28 6.91
N SER A 44 -3.01 -23.14 6.87
CA SER A 44 -3.42 -23.73 5.60
C SER A 44 -4.20 -22.71 4.77
N ILE A 45 -4.25 -22.94 3.45
CA ILE A 45 -4.92 -22.04 2.53
C ILE A 45 -6.40 -21.92 2.86
N ASP A 46 -6.90 -20.70 2.92
CA ASP A 46 -8.32 -20.43 3.14
C ASP A 46 -8.94 -20.09 1.79
N GLU A 47 -9.60 -21.07 1.20
CA GLU A 47 -10.15 -20.91 -0.14
C GLU A 47 -11.44 -20.09 -0.15
N SER A 48 -11.97 -19.74 1.01
CA SER A 48 -13.18 -18.92 1.07
C SER A 48 -12.89 -17.44 0.84
N ARG A 49 -11.63 -17.04 0.88
CA ARG A 49 -11.21 -15.67 0.64
C ARG A 49 -10.25 -15.64 -0.54
N GLU A 50 -10.27 -14.52 -1.25
CA GLU A 50 -9.44 -14.39 -2.44
C GLU A 50 -8.08 -13.79 -2.12
N ALA A 51 -7.07 -14.19 -2.90
CA ALA A 51 -5.75 -13.63 -2.77
C ALA A 51 -5.77 -12.17 -3.20
N ILE A 52 -4.88 -11.39 -2.59
CA ILE A 52 -4.71 -9.98 -2.90
C ILE A 52 -3.34 -9.81 -3.52
N PHE A 53 -3.26 -9.03 -4.59
CA PHE A 53 -1.98 -8.72 -5.21
C PHE A 53 -1.72 -7.24 -5.07
N ALA A 54 -0.60 -6.90 -4.46
CA ALA A 54 -0.19 -5.53 -4.24
C ALA A 54 1.11 -5.27 -4.97
N GLY A 55 1.28 -4.04 -5.44
CA GLY A 55 2.47 -3.69 -6.18
C GLY A 55 3.18 -2.51 -5.56
N MET A 56 4.50 -2.42 -5.80
CA MET A 56 5.30 -1.33 -5.30
C MET A 56 6.38 -1.00 -6.30
N THR A 57 6.62 0.29 -6.50
CA THR A 57 7.71 0.78 -7.32
C THR A 57 8.18 2.10 -6.76
N GLN A 58 9.12 2.72 -7.44
CA GLN A 58 9.62 4.03 -7.04
C GLN A 58 9.48 4.99 -8.19
N LEU A 59 9.05 6.19 -7.88
CA LEU A 59 8.96 7.29 -8.83
C LEU A 59 10.10 8.25 -8.53
N MET A 60 10.92 8.53 -9.54
CA MET A 60 12.04 9.44 -9.33
C MET A 60 11.55 10.87 -9.33
N SER A 61 12.01 11.64 -8.37
CA SER A 61 11.68 13.06 -8.27
C SER A 61 12.95 13.85 -8.00
N PRO A 62 12.90 15.19 -8.17
CA PRO A 62 14.08 16.00 -7.85
C PRO A 62 14.54 15.85 -6.41
N ASN A 63 13.63 15.49 -5.50
CA ASN A 63 13.96 15.32 -4.09
C ASN A 63 14.29 13.90 -3.73
N GLY A 64 14.43 13.02 -4.72
CA GLY A 64 14.74 11.62 -4.48
C GLY A 64 13.61 10.69 -4.88
N PRO A 65 13.82 9.39 -4.66
CA PRO A 65 12.78 8.42 -5.03
C PRO A 65 11.59 8.49 -4.09
N ILE A 66 10.41 8.35 -4.69
CA ILE A 66 9.16 8.34 -3.95
C ILE A 66 8.55 6.95 -4.11
N PRO A 67 8.33 6.23 -3.00
CA PRO A 67 7.72 4.90 -3.12
C PRO A 67 6.25 5.02 -3.49
N ILE A 68 5.82 4.18 -4.42
CA ILE A 68 4.44 4.14 -4.89
C ILE A 68 3.92 2.74 -4.65
N SER A 69 2.79 2.64 -3.96
CA SER A 69 2.13 1.37 -3.68
C SER A 69 0.76 1.35 -4.33
N CYS A 70 0.37 0.16 -4.76
CA CYS A 70 -0.94 0.01 -5.39
C CYS A 70 -1.47 -1.40 -5.13
N VAL A 71 -2.74 -1.59 -5.45
CA VAL A 71 -3.37 -2.91 -5.41
C VAL A 71 -3.88 -3.21 -6.81
N MET A 72 -3.53 -4.39 -7.31
CA MET A 72 -4.03 -4.85 -8.61
C MET A 72 -5.36 -5.55 -8.37
N GLU A 73 -6.40 -4.77 -8.29
CA GLU A 73 -7.72 -5.28 -7.94
C GLU A 73 -8.24 -6.23 -8.99
N GLY A 74 -8.81 -7.33 -8.54
CA GLY A 74 -9.34 -8.33 -9.43
C GLY A 74 -8.32 -9.24 -10.05
N ALA A 75 -7.05 -9.09 -9.72
CA ALA A 75 -6.01 -9.99 -10.24
C ALA A 75 -6.21 -11.38 -9.67
N LYS A 76 -6.14 -12.38 -10.53
CA LYS A 76 -6.43 -13.76 -10.13
C LYS A 76 -5.19 -14.59 -9.94
N ASN A 77 -4.08 -14.16 -10.52
CA ASN A 77 -2.82 -14.88 -10.38
C ASN A 77 -1.69 -13.90 -10.64
N LEU A 78 -0.46 -14.38 -10.55
CA LEU A 78 0.69 -13.51 -10.68
C LEU A 78 0.80 -12.88 -12.07
N VAL A 79 0.51 -13.66 -13.11
CA VAL A 79 0.57 -13.13 -14.48
C VAL A 79 -0.45 -12.01 -14.65
N ASP A 80 -1.67 -12.24 -14.17
CA ASP A 80 -2.71 -11.24 -14.27
C ASP A 80 -2.33 -9.97 -13.48
N ALA A 81 -1.74 -10.15 -12.31
CA ALA A 81 -1.28 -9.01 -11.51
C ALA A 81 -0.21 -8.23 -12.24
N ALA A 82 0.73 -8.94 -12.88
CA ALA A 82 1.79 -8.26 -13.62
C ALA A 82 1.23 -7.45 -14.77
N GLU A 83 0.21 -7.97 -15.44
CA GLU A 83 -0.42 -7.25 -16.54
C GLU A 83 -1.18 -6.03 -16.07
N LYS A 84 -1.76 -6.10 -14.89
CA LYS A 84 -2.51 -4.98 -14.32
C LYS A 84 -1.63 -3.97 -13.61
N PHE A 85 -0.37 -4.29 -13.42
CA PHE A 85 0.53 -3.46 -12.63
C PHE A 85 0.68 -2.04 -13.18
N PRO A 86 0.96 -1.84 -14.48
CA PRO A 86 1.17 -0.48 -14.98
C PRO A 86 -0.05 0.43 -14.75
N ALA A 87 -1.24 -0.08 -15.02
CA ALA A 87 -2.44 0.73 -14.84
C ALA A 87 -2.69 1.02 -13.37
N ALA A 88 -2.42 0.06 -12.49
CA ALA A 88 -2.60 0.26 -11.06
C ALA A 88 -1.62 1.31 -10.52
N ILE A 89 -0.39 1.29 -10.99
CA ILE A 89 0.60 2.29 -10.58
C ILE A 89 0.21 3.66 -11.10
N GLU A 90 -0.25 3.74 -12.35
CA GLU A 90 -0.66 5.02 -12.90
C GLU A 90 -1.81 5.63 -12.09
N LYS A 91 -2.76 4.79 -11.72
CA LYS A 91 -3.87 5.27 -10.90
C LYS A 91 -3.39 5.78 -9.55
N ALA A 92 -2.46 5.05 -8.93
CA ALA A 92 -1.92 5.45 -7.63
C ALA A 92 -1.17 6.77 -7.74
N VAL A 93 -0.42 6.96 -8.82
CA VAL A 93 0.30 8.22 -9.01
C VAL A 93 -0.68 9.36 -9.19
N GLN A 94 -1.73 9.16 -9.98
CA GLN A 94 -2.71 10.20 -10.19
C GLN A 94 -3.44 10.58 -8.92
N GLU A 95 -3.75 9.59 -8.09
CA GLU A 95 -4.38 9.86 -6.81
C GLU A 95 -3.44 10.64 -5.89
N MET A 96 -2.16 10.32 -5.91
CA MET A 96 -1.19 11.04 -5.11
C MET A 96 -1.08 12.48 -5.55
N ILE A 97 -1.06 12.73 -6.86
CA ILE A 97 -1.01 14.09 -7.39
C ILE A 97 -2.26 14.86 -7.01
N ALA A 98 -3.41 14.22 -7.09
CA ALA A 98 -4.67 14.88 -6.74
C ALA A 98 -4.69 15.29 -5.27
N GLU A 99 -4.18 14.40 -4.40
CA GLU A 99 -4.10 14.72 -2.98
C GLU A 99 -3.16 15.87 -2.72
N ALA A 100 -2.02 15.90 -3.41
CA ALA A 100 -1.06 16.99 -3.23
C ALA A 100 -1.67 18.31 -3.65
N LYS A 101 -2.40 18.33 -4.75
CA LYS A 101 -3.05 19.56 -5.19
C LYS A 101 -4.11 20.03 -4.22
N GLU A 102 -4.84 19.09 -3.64
CA GLU A 102 -5.85 19.45 -2.66
C GLU A 102 -5.24 20.06 -1.42
N MET A 103 -4.14 19.49 -0.96
CA MET A 103 -3.44 20.03 0.19
C MET A 103 -2.89 21.42 -0.08
N GLU A 104 -2.35 21.65 -1.27
CA GLU A 104 -1.88 22.98 -1.65
C GLU A 104 -3.01 24.00 -1.63
N ARG A 105 -4.16 23.60 -2.13
CA ARG A 105 -5.30 24.49 -2.15
C ARG A 105 -5.73 24.86 -0.75
N GLN A 106 -5.75 23.90 0.14
CA GLN A 106 -6.15 24.17 1.52
C GLN A 106 -5.15 25.07 2.22
N GLU A 107 -3.88 24.85 1.99
CA GLU A 107 -2.85 25.69 2.60
C GLU A 107 -2.93 27.10 2.06
N ALA A 108 -3.16 27.24 0.78
CA ALA A 108 -3.27 28.58 0.19
C ALA A 108 -4.44 29.33 0.79
N SER A 109 -5.56 28.63 0.99
CA SER A 109 -6.72 29.25 1.62
C SER A 109 -6.41 29.72 3.03
N ARG A 110 -5.69 28.89 3.79
CA ARG A 110 -5.34 29.28 5.16
C ARG A 110 -4.40 30.47 5.19
N ILE A 111 -3.46 30.49 4.27
CA ILE A 111 -2.51 31.58 4.22
C ILE A 111 -3.21 32.88 3.88
N VAL A 112 -4.16 32.83 2.98
CA VAL A 112 -4.89 34.02 2.57
C VAL A 112 -5.72 34.59 3.70
N LEU A 113 -6.36 33.73 4.46
CA LEU A 113 -7.27 34.18 5.49
C LEU A 113 -6.66 35.09 6.54
N PRO A 114 -5.53 34.73 7.13
CA PRO A 114 -5.01 35.56 8.22
C PRO A 114 -4.58 36.92 7.79
N GLY A 115 -4.27 37.09 6.56
CA GLY A 115 -3.78 38.37 6.08
C GLY A 115 -4.84 39.42 5.93
N GLN A 116 -6.03 39.12 6.19
CA GLN A 116 -7.15 39.99 5.85
C GLN A 116 -7.72 40.79 7.03
#